data_6ecf68758a142f6bc3ac48097258e1db
#
_entry.id   6ecf68758a142f6bc3ac48097258e1db
#
_cell.length_a   1.000
_cell.length_b   1.000
_cell.length_c   1.000
_cell.angle_alpha   90.00
_cell.angle_beta   90.00
_cell.angle_gamma   90.00
#
_symmetry.space_group_name_H-M   'P 1'
#
loop_
_entity.id
_entity.type
_entity.pdbx_description
1 polymer ?
#
loop_
_entity_poly.entity_id
_entity_poly.type
_entity_poly.pdbx_seq_one_letter_code
_entity_poly.pdbx_strand_id
1 'polypeptide(L)'
;MKNNKKIVICISLIVIMIGTLLIIGNKPKKTFGYNGSTIALLVNGKVSNTFPSKGLYQIDITCDNADGVWDIDNWKLDIKNITGNVSCNVSFTSNPKLLSNVVNTTSTSGEVSGNGLLYKSDYGVRYKGNNPNNYIWYNKELYRIIGKTPVCTAVNTDGTCKTWNNNGLVKIIRNDSIGGLSYNADTTSSSTWVGSTIQENLNECFLRQINSRNNTTCATYCYSYYDSSYKPVAKCDYTENGIASSGDYYNMIYNGVYWNIGVTSSTSTTGKTQYDKEKTSQTSTNLKIGLMYASDYGYAMNNGYKNNWLFTKGYEWTMTAYSSSYPVYVNLTGGLNSHNAYRGCAVRPVLYLKSNVYVISGDGSEGNPYKIMLG
;
A
#
# COMPACT_ATOMS: atom_id res chain seq x y z
N MET A 1 -33.14 2.75 1.04
CA MET A 1 -31.86 2.91 0.34
C MET A 1 -31.52 4.38 0.24
N LYS A 2 -30.59 4.87 1.08
CA LYS A 2 -30.13 6.27 1.03
C LYS A 2 -29.01 6.36 0.00
N ASN A 3 -29.27 7.07 -1.10
CA ASN A 3 -28.24 7.41 -2.08
C ASN A 3 -27.26 8.40 -1.49
N ASN A 4 -26.09 7.94 -1.06
CA ASN A 4 -24.97 8.80 -0.73
C ASN A 4 -24.39 9.38 -2.03
N LYS A 5 -24.89 10.51 -2.48
CA LYS A 5 -24.26 11.27 -3.56
C LYS A 5 -22.95 11.86 -3.04
N LYS A 6 -21.83 11.37 -3.55
CA LYS A 6 -20.49 11.98 -3.32
C LYS A 6 -20.47 13.32 -4.02
N ILE A 7 -20.34 14.40 -3.24
CA ILE A 7 -20.11 15.74 -3.79
C ILE A 7 -18.62 15.94 -3.82
N VAL A 8 -18.06 15.90 -5.01
CA VAL A 8 -16.69 16.35 -5.29
C VAL A 8 -16.80 17.82 -5.69
N ILE A 9 -16.53 18.72 -4.77
CA ILE A 9 -16.44 20.14 -5.09
C ILE A 9 -15.02 20.39 -5.58
N CYS A 10 -14.85 20.43 -6.89
CA CYS A 10 -13.62 20.92 -7.51
C CYS A 10 -13.54 22.44 -7.26
N ILE A 11 -12.75 22.88 -6.30
CA ILE A 11 -12.56 24.30 -5.96
C ILE A 11 -12.01 25.09 -7.16
N SER A 12 -11.33 24.43 -8.10
CA SER A 12 -10.89 25.02 -9.36
C SER A 12 -12.04 25.48 -10.29
N LEU A 13 -13.24 24.92 -10.19
CA LEU A 13 -14.42 25.37 -10.96
C LEU A 13 -15.16 26.51 -10.27
N ILE A 14 -14.92 26.74 -8.98
CA ILE A 14 -15.55 27.80 -8.20
C ILE A 14 -14.90 29.16 -8.46
N VAL A 15 -13.63 29.17 -8.86
CA VAL A 15 -12.85 30.40 -9.13
C VAL A 15 -13.37 31.20 -10.33
N ILE A 16 -14.06 30.58 -11.29
CA ILE A 16 -14.51 31.23 -12.51
C ILE A 16 -15.79 32.08 -12.31
N MET A 17 -16.54 31.87 -11.23
CA MET A 17 -17.80 32.60 -10.99
C MET A 17 -17.76 33.69 -9.91
N ILE A 18 -16.62 33.98 -9.28
CA ILE A 18 -16.53 34.96 -8.18
C ILE A 18 -15.72 36.21 -8.58
N GLY A 19 -15.65 36.53 -9.84
CA GLY A 19 -14.92 37.71 -10.37
C GLY A 19 -15.57 39.05 -10.07
N THR A 20 -16.47 39.24 -9.08
CA THR A 20 -16.89 40.55 -8.60
C THR A 20 -17.68 40.44 -7.30
N LEU A 21 -17.02 40.59 -6.17
CA LEU A 21 -17.70 41.21 -5.00
C LEU A 21 -16.69 41.93 -4.07
N LEU A 22 -16.88 43.21 -3.99
CA LEU A 22 -16.13 44.17 -3.16
C LEU A 22 -16.18 43.85 -1.67
N ILE A 23 -15.02 43.97 -1.03
CA ILE A 23 -14.79 43.84 0.39
C ILE A 23 -15.33 45.08 1.12
N ILE A 24 -16.36 44.93 1.92
CA ILE A 24 -16.66 45.86 3.02
C ILE A 24 -17.21 45.04 4.21
N GLY A 25 -16.46 45.01 5.31
CA GLY A 25 -16.92 44.56 6.62
C GLY A 25 -16.47 43.17 7.08
N ASN A 26 -15.92 43.14 8.28
CA ASN A 26 -15.29 42.00 9.02
C ASN A 26 -16.23 40.83 9.36
N LYS A 27 -16.93 40.25 8.39
CA LYS A 27 -17.59 38.94 8.54
C LYS A 27 -17.37 38.14 7.28
N PRO A 28 -17.03 36.83 7.36
CA PRO A 28 -16.87 36.00 6.16
C PRO A 28 -18.18 35.96 5.37
N LYS A 29 -18.16 36.41 4.12
CA LYS A 29 -19.31 36.34 3.24
C LYS A 29 -19.51 34.92 2.74
N LYS A 30 -20.74 34.46 2.87
CA LYS A 30 -21.26 33.18 2.36
C LYS A 30 -21.05 33.05 0.85
N THR A 31 -20.45 31.99 0.37
CA THR A 31 -20.14 31.84 -1.06
C THR A 31 -20.82 30.68 -1.77
N PHE A 32 -21.25 29.62 -1.08
CA PHE A 32 -22.00 28.52 -1.72
C PHE A 32 -22.90 27.80 -0.70
N GLY A 33 -24.08 27.41 -1.15
CA GLY A 33 -25.00 26.60 -0.36
C GLY A 33 -25.29 25.27 -1.06
N TYR A 34 -25.23 24.20 -0.31
CA TYR A 34 -25.82 22.92 -0.70
C TYR A 34 -26.91 22.58 0.33
N ASN A 35 -28.14 22.41 -0.12
CA ASN A 35 -29.30 22.23 0.78
C ASN A 35 -29.41 23.31 1.88
N GLY A 36 -29.06 24.55 1.56
CA GLY A 36 -29.09 25.68 2.51
C GLY A 36 -27.83 25.84 3.37
N SER A 37 -26.84 24.96 3.29
CA SER A 37 -25.57 25.08 4.01
C SER A 37 -24.56 25.96 3.27
N THR A 38 -23.70 26.64 4.01
CA THR A 38 -22.61 27.46 3.46
C THR A 38 -21.27 26.86 3.80
N ILE A 39 -20.28 27.05 2.91
CA ILE A 39 -18.91 26.59 3.10
C ILE A 39 -17.98 27.79 3.20
N ALA A 40 -17.24 27.89 4.30
CA ALA A 40 -16.14 28.83 4.49
C ALA A 40 -14.81 28.06 4.46
N LEU A 41 -13.86 28.54 3.68
CA LEU A 41 -12.51 27.96 3.60
C LEU A 41 -11.49 28.94 4.17
N LEU A 42 -10.66 28.46 5.09
CA LEU A 42 -9.50 29.15 5.60
C LEU A 42 -8.23 28.38 5.19
N VAL A 43 -7.21 29.12 4.82
CA VAL A 43 -5.86 28.58 4.59
C VAL A 43 -4.90 29.28 5.52
N ASN A 44 -4.23 28.53 6.39
CA ASN A 44 -3.40 29.04 7.47
C ASN A 44 -4.14 30.09 8.34
N GLY A 45 -5.41 29.83 8.66
CA GLY A 45 -6.26 30.67 9.48
C GLY A 45 -6.80 31.94 8.79
N LYS A 46 -6.56 32.15 7.51
CA LYS A 46 -7.06 33.29 6.74
C LYS A 46 -8.04 32.82 5.67
N VAL A 47 -9.13 33.54 5.49
CA VAL A 47 -10.09 33.26 4.40
C VAL A 47 -9.34 33.29 3.06
N SER A 48 -9.39 32.21 2.32
CA SER A 48 -8.72 32.05 1.04
C SER A 48 -9.49 31.08 0.15
N ASN A 49 -9.33 31.24 -1.15
CA ASN A 49 -9.85 30.31 -2.17
C ASN A 49 -8.73 29.61 -2.94
N THR A 50 -7.48 29.77 -2.52
CA THR A 50 -6.30 29.17 -3.16
C THR A 50 -5.42 28.49 -2.15
N PHE A 51 -4.81 27.39 -2.55
CA PHE A 51 -3.80 26.68 -1.78
C PHE A 51 -2.39 27.03 -2.27
N PRO A 52 -1.34 26.84 -1.44
CA PRO A 52 0.04 26.88 -1.90
C PRO A 52 0.28 25.89 -3.06
N SER A 53 1.29 26.15 -3.90
CA SER A 53 1.73 25.22 -4.91
C SER A 53 2.10 23.87 -4.29
N LYS A 54 1.94 22.79 -5.06
CA LYS A 54 2.28 21.42 -4.62
C LYS A 54 3.73 21.35 -4.12
N GLY A 55 3.94 20.87 -2.90
CA GLY A 55 5.23 20.82 -2.25
C GLY A 55 5.20 20.02 -0.96
N LEU A 56 6.36 19.91 -0.32
CA LEU A 56 6.54 19.19 0.93
C LEU A 56 6.03 20.02 2.12
N TYR A 57 4.76 19.87 2.44
CA TYR A 57 4.11 20.47 3.61
C TYR A 57 3.55 19.36 4.50
N GLN A 58 3.50 19.62 5.80
CA GLN A 58 2.53 18.96 6.66
C GLN A 58 1.20 19.68 6.46
N ILE A 59 0.15 18.94 6.11
CA ILE A 59 -1.19 19.48 5.85
C ILE A 59 -2.14 18.97 6.93
N ASP A 60 -2.63 19.88 7.75
CA ASP A 60 -3.60 19.59 8.78
C ASP A 60 -4.94 20.24 8.42
N ILE A 61 -6.03 19.49 8.57
CA ILE A 61 -7.36 19.89 8.18
C ILE A 61 -8.27 19.80 9.39
N THR A 62 -8.97 20.88 9.67
CA THR A 62 -10.03 20.92 10.68
C THR A 62 -11.28 21.49 10.04
N CYS A 63 -12.38 20.76 10.07
CA CYS A 63 -13.68 21.20 9.58
C CYS A 63 -14.73 21.10 10.68
N ASP A 64 -15.61 22.10 10.76
CA ASP A 64 -16.84 22.05 11.54
C ASP A 64 -17.95 21.49 10.64
N ASN A 65 -18.78 20.60 11.19
CA ASN A 65 -19.94 20.00 10.51
C ASN A 65 -19.65 19.26 9.19
N ALA A 66 -18.41 18.81 8.99
CA ALA A 66 -17.99 18.01 7.84
C ALA A 66 -16.67 17.29 8.08
N ASP A 67 -16.36 16.31 7.23
CA ASP A 67 -15.05 15.69 7.16
C ASP A 67 -14.25 16.27 6.00
N GLY A 68 -13.07 16.80 6.28
CA GLY A 68 -12.12 17.28 5.27
C GLY A 68 -11.02 16.25 5.02
N VAL A 69 -10.77 15.91 3.76
CA VAL A 69 -9.71 14.98 3.34
C VAL A 69 -8.88 15.61 2.23
N TRP A 70 -7.54 15.56 2.36
CA TRP A 70 -6.65 16.06 1.32
C TRP A 70 -6.52 15.08 0.17
N ASP A 71 -6.86 15.52 -1.05
CA ASP A 71 -6.58 14.80 -2.29
C ASP A 71 -5.21 15.23 -2.82
N ILE A 72 -4.22 14.35 -2.59
CA ILE A 72 -2.83 14.63 -2.98
C ILE A 72 -2.61 14.59 -4.48
N ASP A 73 -3.39 13.81 -5.21
CA ASP A 73 -3.24 13.64 -6.64
C ASP A 73 -3.66 14.90 -7.38
N ASN A 74 -4.78 15.48 -6.95
CA ASN A 74 -5.36 16.69 -7.55
C ASN A 74 -5.04 17.97 -6.77
N TRP A 75 -4.30 17.87 -5.64
CA TRP A 75 -3.90 18.99 -4.77
C TRP A 75 -5.07 19.85 -4.34
N LYS A 76 -6.09 19.22 -3.75
CA LYS A 76 -7.35 19.87 -3.34
C LYS A 76 -7.88 19.30 -2.03
N LEU A 77 -8.81 20.07 -1.41
CA LEU A 77 -9.59 19.61 -0.29
C LEU A 77 -10.90 18.97 -0.77
N ASP A 78 -11.14 17.72 -0.39
CA ASP A 78 -12.44 17.06 -0.52
C ASP A 78 -13.19 17.18 0.82
N ILE A 79 -14.44 17.65 0.75
CA ILE A 79 -15.33 17.83 1.91
C ILE A 79 -16.47 16.80 1.81
N LYS A 80 -16.66 16.02 2.88
CA LYS A 80 -17.63 14.92 2.94
C LYS A 80 -18.51 15.05 4.18
N ASN A 81 -19.61 14.30 4.25
CA ASN A 81 -20.46 14.17 5.42
C ASN A 81 -20.96 15.53 5.99
N ILE A 82 -21.38 16.42 5.09
CA ILE A 82 -21.84 17.77 5.47
C ILE A 82 -23.16 17.66 6.25
N THR A 83 -23.15 18.18 7.49
CA THR A 83 -24.31 18.16 8.40
C THR A 83 -24.88 19.55 8.70
N GLY A 84 -24.26 20.62 8.21
CA GLY A 84 -24.67 22.00 8.43
C GLY A 84 -23.80 22.99 7.69
N ASN A 85 -23.73 24.22 8.19
CA ASN A 85 -22.77 25.22 7.71
C ASN A 85 -21.35 24.72 8.01
N VAL A 86 -20.49 24.72 7.02
CA VAL A 86 -19.11 24.19 7.09
C VAL A 86 -18.12 25.32 7.20
N SER A 87 -17.17 25.19 8.11
CA SER A 87 -15.94 25.98 8.13
C SER A 87 -14.76 25.04 8.16
N CYS A 88 -13.91 25.07 7.14
CA CYS A 88 -12.70 24.26 7.07
C CYS A 88 -11.46 25.16 7.13
N ASN A 89 -10.52 24.84 8.02
CA ASN A 89 -9.18 25.40 8.02
C ASN A 89 -8.18 24.37 7.55
N VAL A 90 -7.40 24.70 6.51
CA VAL A 90 -6.31 23.89 5.98
C VAL A 90 -5.01 24.59 6.29
N SER A 91 -4.20 23.98 7.16
CA SER A 91 -2.90 24.52 7.57
C SER A 91 -1.77 23.82 6.85
N PHE A 92 -0.88 24.59 6.25
CA PHE A 92 0.33 24.12 5.57
C PHE A 92 1.55 24.53 6.39
N THR A 93 2.31 23.57 6.89
CA THR A 93 3.57 23.82 7.62
C THR A 93 4.74 23.15 6.89
N SER A 94 5.92 23.76 6.94
CA SER A 94 7.11 23.31 6.20
C SER A 94 7.88 22.16 6.88
N ASN A 95 7.23 21.36 7.72
CA ASN A 95 7.92 20.30 8.48
C ASN A 95 7.19 18.95 8.45
N PRO A 96 7.04 18.33 7.26
CA PRO A 96 6.45 17.00 7.15
C PRO A 96 7.35 15.97 7.80
N LYS A 97 6.75 14.90 8.31
CA LYS A 97 7.48 13.81 8.96
C LYS A 97 7.92 12.76 7.94
N LEU A 98 9.15 12.26 8.07
CA LEU A 98 9.56 11.06 7.33
C LEU A 98 8.62 9.90 7.64
N LEU A 99 8.18 9.18 6.63
CA LEU A 99 7.34 7.99 6.80
C LEU A 99 8.03 6.95 7.69
N SER A 100 9.35 6.80 7.56
CA SER A 100 10.14 5.90 8.41
C SER A 100 10.16 6.28 9.89
N ASN A 101 9.87 7.54 10.24
CA ASN A 101 9.70 8.00 11.61
C ASN A 101 8.28 7.80 12.11
N VAL A 102 7.28 7.90 11.23
CA VAL A 102 5.87 7.58 11.56
C VAL A 102 5.74 6.07 11.80
N VAL A 103 6.40 5.24 10.97
CA VAL A 103 6.43 3.78 11.13
C VAL A 103 7.61 3.42 12.04
N ASN A 104 7.56 3.87 13.28
CA ASN A 104 8.61 3.59 14.27
C ASN A 104 8.05 3.53 15.69
N THR A 105 8.56 2.61 16.49
CA THR A 105 8.26 2.49 17.91
C THR A 105 9.34 1.69 18.62
N THR A 106 9.50 1.91 19.91
CA THR A 106 10.35 1.11 20.81
C THR A 106 9.54 0.08 21.59
N SER A 107 8.21 0.18 21.58
CA SER A 107 7.31 -0.72 22.33
C SER A 107 7.34 -2.12 21.70
N THR A 108 7.69 -3.11 22.52
CA THR A 108 7.73 -4.54 22.13
C THR A 108 6.45 -5.29 22.51
N SER A 109 5.77 -4.82 23.56
CA SER A 109 4.60 -5.52 24.13
C SER A 109 3.32 -5.22 23.37
N GLY A 110 3.22 -4.03 22.78
CA GLY A 110 2.08 -3.57 22.03
C GLY A 110 0.76 -4.08 22.58
N GLU A 111 0.12 -3.34 23.47
CA GLU A 111 -1.25 -3.66 23.84
C GLU A 111 -2.14 -3.45 22.63
N VAL A 112 -2.83 -4.50 22.21
CA VAL A 112 -3.86 -4.38 21.17
C VAL A 112 -5.12 -3.91 21.87
N SER A 113 -5.34 -2.61 21.87
CA SER A 113 -6.65 -2.06 22.16
C SER A 113 -7.40 -1.90 20.85
N GLY A 114 -8.55 -2.52 20.71
CA GLY A 114 -9.36 -2.43 19.51
C GLY A 114 -8.77 -3.17 18.29
N ASN A 115 -8.48 -2.46 17.21
CA ASN A 115 -8.24 -3.05 15.88
C ASN A 115 -6.79 -3.45 15.60
N GLY A 116 -5.83 -3.08 16.44
CA GLY A 116 -4.42 -3.42 16.22
C GLY A 116 -3.46 -2.25 16.43
N LEU A 117 -2.17 -2.50 16.30
CA LEU A 117 -1.14 -1.54 16.63
C LEU A 117 0.19 -1.77 15.91
N LEU A 118 1.07 -0.75 16.01
CA LEU A 118 2.48 -0.83 15.65
C LEU A 118 3.31 -1.32 16.84
N TYR A 119 4.21 -2.27 16.62
CA TYR A 119 5.09 -2.79 17.66
C TYR A 119 6.49 -3.10 17.12
N LYS A 120 7.49 -3.10 18.00
CA LYS A 120 8.84 -3.53 17.67
C LYS A 120 8.91 -5.06 17.77
N SER A 121 9.13 -5.72 16.66
CA SER A 121 9.41 -7.17 16.59
C SER A 121 10.91 -7.45 16.72
N ASP A 122 11.30 -8.73 16.73
CA ASP A 122 12.70 -9.14 16.69
C ASP A 122 13.46 -8.58 15.47
N TYR A 123 12.74 -8.38 14.36
CA TYR A 123 13.31 -7.94 13.08
C TYR A 123 12.50 -6.79 12.49
N GLY A 124 12.70 -5.59 13.05
CA GLY A 124 12.06 -4.37 12.60
C GLY A 124 10.73 -4.08 13.30
N VAL A 125 10.07 -3.05 12.83
CA VAL A 125 8.80 -2.55 13.38
C VAL A 125 7.66 -3.00 12.46
N ARG A 126 6.57 -3.49 13.03
CA ARG A 126 5.48 -4.10 12.26
C ARG A 126 4.11 -3.75 12.82
N TYR A 127 3.10 -3.79 11.97
CA TYR A 127 1.70 -3.69 12.37
C TYR A 127 1.11 -5.08 12.59
N LYS A 128 0.35 -5.26 13.69
CA LYS A 128 -0.37 -6.49 14.01
C LYS A 128 -1.80 -6.22 14.45
N GLY A 129 -2.64 -7.24 14.43
CA GLY A 129 -4.04 -7.18 14.85
C GLY A 129 -5.01 -7.27 13.70
N ASN A 130 -6.28 -6.97 13.96
CA ASN A 130 -7.34 -7.18 12.98
C ASN A 130 -7.41 -6.07 11.92
N ASN A 131 -7.35 -4.80 12.34
CA ASN A 131 -7.40 -3.65 11.41
C ASN A 131 -6.65 -2.44 12.00
N PRO A 132 -5.30 -2.47 12.06
CA PRO A 132 -4.52 -1.32 12.54
C PRO A 132 -4.64 -0.13 11.60
N ASN A 133 -4.37 1.08 12.11
CA ASN A 133 -4.28 2.31 11.33
C ASN A 133 -2.97 2.33 10.54
N ASN A 134 -2.89 1.55 9.48
CA ASN A 134 -1.72 1.40 8.62
C ASN A 134 -2.03 1.59 7.14
N TYR A 135 -3.13 2.27 6.84
CA TYR A 135 -3.49 2.58 5.47
C TYR A 135 -2.66 3.74 4.92
N ILE A 136 -2.26 3.61 3.68
CA ILE A 136 -1.46 4.57 2.93
C ILE A 136 -2.03 4.73 1.52
N TRP A 137 -2.13 5.97 1.06
CA TRP A 137 -2.55 6.27 -0.30
C TRP A 137 -1.33 6.23 -1.21
N TYR A 138 -1.28 5.26 -2.08
CA TYR A 138 -0.18 5.05 -3.01
C TYR A 138 -0.72 4.61 -4.37
N ASN A 139 -0.20 5.16 -5.45
CA ASN A 139 -0.63 4.85 -6.81
C ASN A 139 -2.14 5.04 -7.03
N LYS A 140 -2.72 6.09 -6.43
CA LYS A 140 -4.15 6.47 -6.51
C LYS A 140 -5.12 5.43 -5.94
N GLU A 141 -4.65 4.55 -5.09
CA GLU A 141 -5.44 3.51 -4.43
C GLU A 141 -4.93 3.23 -3.02
N LEU A 142 -5.65 2.39 -2.27
CA LEU A 142 -5.26 2.02 -0.92
C LEU A 142 -4.19 0.93 -0.97
N TYR A 143 -3.11 1.19 -0.26
CA TYR A 143 -2.11 0.23 0.19
C TYR A 143 -2.14 0.16 1.72
N ARG A 144 -1.43 -0.82 2.28
CA ARG A 144 -1.26 -0.97 3.72
C ARG A 144 0.21 -1.12 4.05
N ILE A 145 0.62 -0.54 5.18
CA ILE A 145 2.01 -0.61 5.65
C ILE A 145 2.19 -1.90 6.43
N ILE A 146 3.07 -2.79 5.96
CA ILE A 146 3.47 -3.99 6.71
C ILE A 146 4.32 -3.58 7.92
N GLY A 147 5.26 -2.67 7.69
CA GLY A 147 6.16 -2.18 8.73
C GLY A 147 7.42 -1.53 8.17
N LYS A 148 8.39 -1.30 9.04
CA LYS A 148 9.76 -0.94 8.68
C LYS A 148 10.66 -2.13 8.97
N THR A 149 11.14 -2.80 7.92
CA THR A 149 11.79 -4.10 8.01
C THR A 149 13.20 -4.08 7.42
N PRO A 150 14.15 -4.85 7.97
CA PRO A 150 15.46 -5.01 7.37
C PRO A 150 15.35 -5.50 5.92
N VAL A 151 16.28 -5.05 5.08
CA VAL A 151 16.35 -5.45 3.66
C VAL A 151 17.79 -5.82 3.30
N CYS A 152 17.92 -6.82 2.43
CA CYS A 152 19.21 -7.17 1.84
C CYS A 152 19.53 -6.19 0.70
N THR A 153 20.71 -5.58 0.74
CA THR A 153 21.15 -4.57 -0.24
C THR A 153 22.38 -4.97 -1.04
N ALA A 154 23.01 -6.07 -0.68
CA ALA A 154 24.09 -6.69 -1.44
C ALA A 154 24.14 -8.20 -1.16
N VAL A 155 24.59 -8.97 -2.14
CA VAL A 155 24.64 -10.44 -2.06
C VAL A 155 26.07 -10.96 -2.23
N ASN A 156 26.34 -12.13 -1.67
CA ASN A 156 27.53 -12.92 -1.90
C ASN A 156 27.44 -13.66 -3.23
N THR A 157 28.56 -14.25 -3.66
CA THR A 157 28.61 -15.07 -4.90
C THR A 157 27.74 -16.32 -4.84
N ASP A 158 27.46 -16.83 -3.64
CA ASP A 158 26.56 -17.97 -3.40
C ASP A 158 25.07 -17.58 -3.35
N GLY A 159 24.75 -16.29 -3.55
CA GLY A 159 23.39 -15.76 -3.52
C GLY A 159 22.87 -15.45 -2.11
N THR A 160 23.64 -15.70 -1.05
CA THR A 160 23.23 -15.28 0.31
C THR A 160 23.38 -13.78 0.53
N CYS A 161 22.62 -13.21 1.46
CA CYS A 161 22.72 -11.78 1.74
C CYS A 161 24.07 -11.43 2.38
N LYS A 162 24.80 -10.53 1.73
CA LYS A 162 26.08 -9.98 2.20
C LYS A 162 25.89 -8.78 3.12
N THR A 163 24.96 -7.91 2.77
CA THR A 163 24.76 -6.64 3.48
C THR A 163 23.31 -6.41 3.79
N TRP A 164 23.01 -6.26 5.08
CA TRP A 164 21.68 -5.92 5.56
C TRP A 164 21.58 -4.45 5.94
N ASN A 165 20.58 -3.75 5.40
CA ASN A 165 20.14 -2.47 5.95
C ASN A 165 19.23 -2.74 7.15
N ASN A 166 19.81 -2.81 8.33
CA ASN A 166 19.09 -3.09 9.59
C ASN A 166 18.25 -1.90 10.09
N ASN A 167 18.49 -0.68 9.59
CA ASN A 167 17.58 0.46 9.84
C ASN A 167 16.23 0.24 9.19
N GLY A 168 16.18 -0.63 8.20
CA GLY A 168 14.98 -1.04 7.51
C GLY A 168 14.41 0.02 6.56
N LEU A 169 13.57 -0.45 5.66
CA LEU A 169 12.74 0.37 4.78
C LEU A 169 11.27 0.11 5.05
N VAL A 170 10.44 1.11 4.78
CA VAL A 170 8.99 0.94 4.89
C VAL A 170 8.51 0.04 3.76
N LYS A 171 7.87 -1.06 4.15
CA LYS A 171 7.30 -2.09 3.27
C LYS A 171 5.80 -1.91 3.20
N ILE A 172 5.26 -1.81 2.00
CA ILE A 172 3.83 -1.66 1.77
C ILE A 172 3.30 -2.78 0.88
N ILE A 173 2.03 -3.11 1.04
CA ILE A 173 1.28 -4.11 0.27
C ILE A 173 0.00 -3.46 -0.27
N ARG A 174 -0.38 -3.77 -1.49
CA ARG A 174 -1.67 -3.35 -2.02
C ARG A 174 -2.81 -3.86 -1.14
N ASN A 175 -3.83 -3.04 -0.88
CA ASN A 175 -4.96 -3.45 -0.04
C ASN A 175 -5.74 -4.60 -0.69
N ASP A 176 -6.04 -4.48 -1.97
CA ASP A 176 -6.80 -5.45 -2.72
C ASP A 176 -5.92 -6.31 -3.65
N SER A 177 -6.36 -7.51 -3.95
CA SER A 177 -5.69 -8.37 -4.92
C SER A 177 -5.78 -7.81 -6.33
N ILE A 178 -4.74 -8.04 -7.15
CA ILE A 178 -4.77 -7.79 -8.59
C ILE A 178 -5.43 -8.93 -9.37
N GLY A 179 -5.92 -9.95 -8.67
CA GLY A 179 -6.50 -11.18 -9.25
C GLY A 179 -5.75 -12.42 -8.80
N GLY A 180 -6.17 -13.57 -9.33
CA GLY A 180 -5.52 -14.85 -9.11
C GLY A 180 -4.53 -15.14 -10.23
N LEU A 181 -3.30 -15.49 -9.87
CA LEU A 181 -2.24 -15.90 -10.79
C LEU A 181 -1.61 -17.20 -10.32
N SER A 182 -1.08 -18.00 -11.26
CA SER A 182 -0.15 -19.07 -10.92
C SER A 182 1.16 -18.48 -10.44
N TYR A 183 1.79 -19.10 -9.46
CA TYR A 183 3.14 -18.69 -9.05
C TYR A 183 4.12 -18.93 -10.20
N ASN A 184 4.01 -20.10 -10.82
CA ASN A 184 4.69 -20.42 -12.06
C ASN A 184 3.74 -21.22 -12.95
N ALA A 185 3.54 -20.76 -14.19
CA ALA A 185 2.63 -21.41 -15.14
C ALA A 185 3.16 -22.73 -15.68
N ASP A 186 4.44 -22.99 -15.51
CA ASP A 186 5.05 -24.25 -15.92
C ASP A 186 4.54 -25.41 -15.04
N THR A 187 4.05 -26.45 -15.69
CA THR A 187 3.57 -27.68 -15.04
C THR A 187 4.69 -28.46 -14.34
N THR A 188 5.95 -28.15 -14.59
CA THR A 188 7.10 -28.72 -13.90
C THR A 188 7.20 -28.33 -12.43
N SER A 189 6.36 -27.40 -12.00
CA SER A 189 6.21 -26.99 -10.61
C SER A 189 7.51 -26.50 -10.00
N SER A 190 7.89 -25.24 -10.28
CA SER A 190 9.00 -24.56 -9.61
C SER A 190 8.49 -23.46 -8.70
N SER A 191 8.99 -23.42 -7.49
CA SER A 191 8.77 -22.31 -6.53
C SER A 191 9.89 -21.27 -6.57
N THR A 192 10.80 -21.38 -7.53
CA THR A 192 11.86 -20.38 -7.73
C THR A 192 11.23 -19.05 -8.11
N TRP A 193 11.55 -18.01 -7.35
CA TRP A 193 11.03 -16.68 -7.62
C TRP A 193 11.60 -16.10 -8.91
N VAL A 194 12.91 -16.23 -9.11
CA VAL A 194 13.60 -15.70 -10.29
C VAL A 194 13.13 -16.44 -11.55
N GLY A 195 12.61 -15.67 -12.50
CA GLY A 195 12.05 -16.21 -13.74
C GLY A 195 10.69 -16.90 -13.57
N SER A 196 10.05 -16.78 -12.40
CA SER A 196 8.68 -17.28 -12.25
C SER A 196 7.69 -16.37 -12.98
N THR A 197 6.59 -16.98 -13.45
CA THR A 197 5.55 -16.26 -14.17
C THR A 197 4.97 -15.09 -13.36
N ILE A 198 4.80 -15.27 -12.04
CA ILE A 198 4.30 -14.20 -11.16
C ILE A 198 5.30 -13.06 -11.01
N GLN A 199 6.60 -13.35 -10.92
CA GLN A 199 7.65 -12.34 -10.83
C GLN A 199 7.70 -11.48 -12.10
N GLU A 200 7.67 -12.11 -13.27
CA GLU A 200 7.65 -11.44 -14.58
C GLU A 200 6.37 -10.61 -14.73
N ASN A 201 5.22 -11.16 -14.36
CA ASN A 201 3.95 -10.44 -14.38
C ASN A 201 4.01 -9.15 -13.54
N LEU A 202 4.53 -9.22 -12.31
CA LEU A 202 4.58 -8.07 -11.41
C LEU A 202 5.58 -7.00 -11.88
N ASN A 203 6.75 -7.38 -12.39
CA ASN A 203 7.80 -6.44 -12.71
C ASN A 203 7.78 -5.96 -14.17
N GLU A 204 7.23 -6.75 -15.11
CA GLU A 204 7.14 -6.38 -16.51
C GLU A 204 5.77 -5.85 -16.93
N CYS A 205 4.69 -6.29 -16.26
CA CYS A 205 3.33 -5.94 -16.68
C CYS A 205 2.64 -4.99 -15.70
N PHE A 206 2.54 -5.36 -14.41
CA PHE A 206 1.93 -4.51 -13.39
C PHE A 206 2.73 -3.22 -13.16
N LEU A 207 4.07 -3.31 -13.10
CA LEU A 207 4.95 -2.15 -12.91
C LEU A 207 5.02 -1.21 -14.14
N ARG A 208 4.35 -1.54 -15.24
CA ARG A 208 4.33 -0.72 -16.47
C ARG A 208 2.93 -0.34 -16.92
N GLN A 209 1.90 -0.65 -16.15
CA GLN A 209 0.50 -0.42 -16.50
C GLN A 209 0.11 -1.02 -17.85
N ILE A 210 0.55 -2.24 -18.16
CA ILE A 210 0.33 -2.87 -19.45
C ILE A 210 -1.00 -3.62 -19.46
N ASN A 211 -1.75 -3.46 -20.56
CA ASN A 211 -2.85 -4.33 -20.92
C ASN A 211 -2.32 -5.51 -21.73
N SER A 212 -2.42 -6.71 -21.19
CA SER A 212 -1.92 -7.92 -21.85
C SER A 212 -2.64 -8.27 -23.16
N ARG A 213 -3.84 -7.76 -23.38
CA ARG A 213 -4.58 -7.96 -24.65
C ARG A 213 -3.83 -7.40 -25.84
N ASN A 214 -3.07 -6.33 -25.62
CA ASN A 214 -2.33 -5.58 -26.64
C ASN A 214 -0.81 -5.81 -26.56
N ASN A 215 -0.36 -6.71 -25.69
CA ASN A 215 1.07 -6.96 -25.48
C ASN A 215 1.33 -8.47 -25.41
N THR A 216 2.13 -8.99 -26.35
CA THR A 216 2.41 -10.44 -26.48
C THR A 216 3.20 -10.99 -25.31
N THR A 217 4.16 -10.23 -24.76
CA THR A 217 4.96 -10.64 -23.61
C THR A 217 4.10 -10.76 -22.37
N CYS A 218 3.34 -9.71 -22.04
CA CYS A 218 2.44 -9.73 -20.89
C CYS A 218 1.30 -10.72 -21.03
N ALA A 219 0.84 -11.01 -22.26
CA ALA A 219 -0.13 -12.06 -22.49
C ALA A 219 0.36 -13.42 -21.97
N THR A 220 1.64 -13.76 -22.19
CA THR A 220 2.23 -15.01 -21.71
C THR A 220 2.14 -15.13 -20.20
N TYR A 221 2.52 -14.08 -19.47
CA TYR A 221 2.51 -14.09 -18.00
C TYR A 221 1.10 -14.02 -17.39
N CYS A 222 0.14 -13.45 -18.08
CA CYS A 222 -1.24 -13.33 -17.61
C CYS A 222 -2.11 -14.54 -17.91
N TYR A 223 -1.74 -15.35 -18.88
CA TYR A 223 -2.38 -16.65 -19.11
C TYR A 223 -1.97 -17.73 -18.10
N SER A 224 -1.17 -17.36 -17.13
CA SER A 224 -0.68 -18.29 -16.12
C SER A 224 -1.72 -18.64 -15.03
N TYR A 225 -2.90 -18.01 -15.01
CA TYR A 225 -3.98 -18.45 -14.16
C TYR A 225 -4.81 -19.51 -14.87
N TYR A 226 -4.86 -20.66 -14.26
CA TYR A 226 -5.67 -21.79 -14.72
C TYR A 226 -6.80 -22.02 -13.71
N ASP A 227 -8.01 -22.19 -14.20
CA ASP A 227 -9.12 -22.68 -13.38
C ASP A 227 -8.89 -24.14 -12.93
N SER A 228 -9.84 -24.72 -12.21
CA SER A 228 -9.76 -26.12 -11.78
C SER A 228 -9.67 -27.13 -12.92
N SER A 229 -9.96 -26.69 -14.15
CA SER A 229 -9.87 -27.49 -15.39
C SER A 229 -8.60 -27.23 -16.17
N TYR A 230 -7.62 -26.50 -15.60
CA TYR A 230 -6.37 -26.10 -16.24
C TYR A 230 -6.54 -25.30 -17.53
N LYS A 231 -7.63 -24.51 -17.60
CA LYS A 231 -7.83 -23.57 -18.71
C LYS A 231 -7.39 -22.17 -18.32
N PRO A 232 -6.71 -21.44 -19.21
CA PRO A 232 -6.34 -20.05 -18.93
C PRO A 232 -7.59 -19.19 -18.79
N VAL A 233 -7.69 -18.42 -17.70
CA VAL A 233 -8.96 -17.80 -17.30
C VAL A 233 -9.08 -16.35 -17.71
N ALA A 234 -8.02 -15.55 -17.70
CA ALA A 234 -8.15 -14.14 -18.05
C ALA A 234 -6.84 -13.51 -18.48
N LYS A 235 -6.95 -12.46 -19.30
CA LYS A 235 -5.86 -11.53 -19.59
C LYS A 235 -5.84 -10.45 -18.51
N CYS A 236 -4.67 -10.17 -17.95
CA CYS A 236 -4.51 -9.07 -17.02
C CYS A 236 -4.63 -7.73 -17.75
N ASP A 237 -5.29 -6.79 -17.11
CA ASP A 237 -5.31 -5.41 -17.54
C ASP A 237 -4.88 -4.52 -16.38
N TYR A 238 -3.70 -3.93 -16.48
CA TYR A 238 -3.11 -3.10 -15.46
C TYR A 238 -3.12 -1.61 -15.80
N THR A 239 -3.86 -1.20 -16.84
CA THR A 239 -3.93 0.20 -17.27
C THR A 239 -4.47 1.14 -16.21
N GLU A 240 -5.40 0.65 -15.37
CA GLU A 240 -6.02 1.45 -14.31
C GLU A 240 -5.29 1.33 -12.97
N ASN A 241 -4.83 0.13 -12.60
CA ASN A 241 -4.34 -0.18 -11.26
C ASN A 241 -2.86 -0.60 -11.19
N GLY A 242 -2.18 -0.71 -12.32
CA GLY A 242 -0.74 -0.93 -12.36
C GLY A 242 0.03 0.35 -11.99
N ILE A 243 1.33 0.20 -11.74
CA ILE A 243 2.22 1.32 -11.47
C ILE A 243 2.88 1.75 -12.78
N ALA A 244 2.74 3.02 -13.15
CA ALA A 244 3.43 3.57 -14.32
C ALA A 244 4.95 3.45 -14.16
N SER A 245 5.68 3.26 -15.27
CA SER A 245 7.15 3.15 -15.28
C SER A 245 7.89 4.47 -15.02
N SER A 246 7.16 5.53 -14.71
CA SER A 246 7.68 6.87 -14.40
C SER A 246 6.69 7.63 -13.49
N GLY A 247 7.10 8.78 -12.98
CA GLY A 247 6.27 9.64 -12.13
C GLY A 247 6.52 9.42 -10.64
N ASP A 248 5.76 10.17 -9.82
CA ASP A 248 6.01 10.28 -8.37
C ASP A 248 5.97 8.92 -7.67
N TYR A 249 4.97 8.11 -7.93
CA TYR A 249 4.81 6.80 -7.27
C TYR A 249 5.90 5.81 -7.65
N TYR A 250 6.28 5.76 -8.94
CA TYR A 250 7.40 4.93 -9.38
C TYR A 250 8.72 5.36 -8.74
N ASN A 251 8.94 6.68 -8.65
CA ASN A 251 10.15 7.25 -8.08
C ASN A 251 10.27 7.03 -6.56
N MET A 252 9.16 6.77 -5.86
CA MET A 252 9.16 6.41 -4.44
C MET A 252 9.63 4.98 -4.18
N ILE A 253 9.59 4.08 -5.18
CA ILE A 253 10.01 2.69 -5.01
C ILE A 253 11.53 2.62 -4.81
N TYR A 254 11.95 1.93 -3.78
CA TYR A 254 13.35 1.60 -3.59
C TYR A 254 13.73 0.41 -4.48
N ASN A 255 14.78 0.56 -5.28
CA ASN A 255 15.19 -0.42 -6.29
C ASN A 255 16.46 -1.20 -5.92
N GLY A 256 16.90 -1.14 -4.67
CA GLY A 256 18.11 -1.78 -4.18
C GLY A 256 17.87 -3.00 -3.28
N VAL A 257 16.66 -3.59 -3.33
CA VAL A 257 16.31 -4.74 -2.50
C VAL A 257 16.60 -6.03 -3.22
N TYR A 258 17.40 -6.90 -2.60
CA TYR A 258 17.49 -8.29 -2.96
C TYR A 258 16.50 -9.09 -2.12
N TRP A 259 15.51 -9.67 -2.78
CA TRP A 259 14.45 -10.42 -2.10
C TRP A 259 14.95 -11.81 -1.73
N ASN A 260 14.75 -12.21 -0.48
CA ASN A 260 15.04 -13.56 -0.03
C ASN A 260 13.96 -14.51 -0.54
N ILE A 261 14.37 -15.60 -1.18
CA ILE A 261 13.48 -16.54 -1.87
C ILE A 261 13.48 -17.94 -1.28
N GLY A 262 14.01 -18.07 -0.08
CA GLY A 262 14.44 -19.35 0.44
C GLY A 262 13.37 -20.38 0.73
N VAL A 263 13.81 -21.61 0.59
CA VAL A 263 13.08 -22.79 1.02
C VAL A 263 13.10 -22.86 2.53
N THR A 264 11.94 -22.80 3.17
CA THR A 264 11.82 -22.82 4.63
C THR A 264 11.49 -24.22 5.18
N SER A 265 10.95 -25.09 4.34
CA SER A 265 10.39 -26.39 4.74
C SER A 265 9.45 -26.28 5.95
N SER A 266 8.71 -25.16 6.01
CA SER A 266 7.87 -24.83 7.16
C SER A 266 6.61 -24.09 6.73
N THR A 267 5.50 -24.48 7.32
CA THR A 267 4.22 -23.77 7.27
C THR A 267 3.84 -23.19 8.64
N SER A 268 4.84 -23.02 9.52
CA SER A 268 4.62 -22.36 10.81
C SER A 268 4.09 -20.95 10.61
N THR A 269 3.08 -20.57 11.36
CA THR A 269 2.52 -19.21 11.37
C THR A 269 3.24 -18.27 12.32
N THR A 270 4.31 -18.73 12.99
CA THR A 270 5.13 -17.88 13.85
C THR A 270 6.07 -17.03 13.00
N GLY A 271 5.90 -15.71 13.03
CA GLY A 271 6.65 -14.77 12.21
C GLY A 271 8.17 -14.91 12.37
N LYS A 272 8.65 -15.04 13.63
CA LYS A 272 10.09 -15.25 13.90
C LYS A 272 10.63 -16.53 13.27
N THR A 273 9.93 -17.66 13.43
CA THR A 273 10.35 -18.95 12.86
C THR A 273 10.48 -18.89 11.34
N GLN A 274 9.54 -18.24 10.67
CA GLN A 274 9.62 -18.05 9.22
C GLN A 274 10.78 -17.11 8.85
N TYR A 275 10.89 -15.96 9.51
CA TYR A 275 11.93 -14.98 9.21
C TYR A 275 13.34 -15.56 9.38
N ASP A 276 13.59 -16.32 10.45
CA ASP A 276 14.90 -16.92 10.70
C ASP A 276 15.35 -17.87 9.59
N LYS A 277 14.39 -18.54 8.93
CA LYS A 277 14.64 -19.38 7.76
C LYS A 277 14.76 -18.58 6.46
N GLU A 278 13.87 -17.62 6.27
CA GLU A 278 13.87 -16.75 5.07
C GLU A 278 15.17 -15.96 4.94
N LYS A 279 15.68 -15.37 6.04
CA LYS A 279 16.90 -14.55 6.01
C LYS A 279 18.18 -15.30 5.66
N THR A 280 18.20 -16.61 5.91
CA THR A 280 19.37 -17.47 5.61
C THR A 280 19.32 -18.08 4.22
N SER A 281 18.26 -17.83 3.49
CA SER A 281 18.04 -18.37 2.17
C SER A 281 18.72 -17.54 1.08
N GLN A 282 18.84 -18.13 -0.10
CA GLN A 282 19.33 -17.40 -1.26
C GLN A 282 18.43 -16.21 -1.58
N THR A 283 19.02 -15.16 -2.12
CA THR A 283 18.33 -13.97 -2.56
C THR A 283 18.10 -14.00 -4.06
N SER A 284 17.11 -13.24 -4.48
CA SER A 284 16.86 -13.01 -5.90
C SER A 284 17.65 -11.83 -6.43
N THR A 285 17.48 -11.60 -7.71
CA THR A 285 17.89 -10.37 -8.36
C THR A 285 17.21 -9.14 -7.72
N ASN A 286 17.79 -7.98 -7.96
CA ASN A 286 17.26 -6.69 -7.54
C ASN A 286 15.99 -6.35 -8.33
N LEU A 287 14.83 -6.55 -7.73
CA LEU A 287 13.52 -6.29 -8.31
C LEU A 287 12.73 -5.30 -7.44
N LYS A 288 11.83 -4.55 -8.07
CA LYS A 288 11.03 -3.53 -7.39
C LYS A 288 9.83 -4.10 -6.66
N ILE A 289 9.17 -5.09 -7.26
CA ILE A 289 7.93 -5.66 -6.78
C ILE A 289 8.13 -7.12 -6.39
N GLY A 290 7.67 -7.48 -5.20
CA GLY A 290 7.60 -8.85 -4.70
C GLY A 290 6.21 -9.15 -4.13
N LEU A 291 6.16 -10.15 -3.24
CA LEU A 291 4.99 -10.54 -2.47
C LEU A 291 5.29 -10.39 -0.98
N MET A 292 4.26 -10.51 -0.12
CA MET A 292 4.51 -10.66 1.30
C MET A 292 5.26 -11.97 1.57
N TYR A 293 6.12 -11.95 2.57
CA TYR A 293 6.72 -13.16 3.09
C TYR A 293 5.75 -13.89 4.03
N ALA A 294 5.94 -15.20 4.22
CA ALA A 294 5.24 -15.95 5.26
C ALA A 294 5.53 -15.36 6.66
N SER A 295 6.72 -14.82 6.88
CA SER A 295 7.06 -14.10 8.11
C SER A 295 6.25 -12.81 8.29
N ASP A 296 6.01 -12.02 7.22
CA ASP A 296 5.17 -10.83 7.30
C ASP A 296 3.78 -11.18 7.79
N TYR A 297 3.21 -12.26 7.24
CA TYR A 297 1.91 -12.78 7.65
C TYR A 297 1.90 -13.20 9.12
N GLY A 298 2.92 -13.94 9.56
CA GLY A 298 3.05 -14.39 10.93
C GLY A 298 3.20 -13.25 11.94
N TYR A 299 3.97 -12.21 11.60
CA TYR A 299 4.12 -11.03 12.47
C TYR A 299 2.88 -10.13 12.53
N ALA A 300 2.03 -10.15 11.52
CA ALA A 300 0.78 -9.39 11.51
C ALA A 300 -0.31 -10.02 12.41
N MET A 301 -0.11 -11.26 12.83
CA MET A 301 -1.06 -12.01 13.66
C MET A 301 -1.00 -11.57 15.12
N ASN A 302 -2.17 -11.46 15.74
CA ASN A 302 -2.31 -11.26 17.17
C ASN A 302 -3.30 -12.28 17.73
N ASN A 303 -2.79 -13.28 18.45
CA ASN A 303 -3.59 -14.35 19.09
C ASN A 303 -4.52 -15.12 18.14
N GLY A 304 -4.00 -15.51 16.96
CA GLY A 304 -4.70 -16.39 16.01
C GLY A 304 -5.02 -15.75 14.66
N TYR A 305 -5.34 -16.59 13.71
CA TYR A 305 -5.48 -16.21 12.28
C TYR A 305 -6.58 -15.18 12.03
N LYS A 306 -7.66 -15.20 12.80
CA LYS A 306 -8.78 -14.27 12.67
C LYS A 306 -8.43 -12.85 13.11
N ASN A 307 -7.34 -12.67 13.85
CA ASN A 307 -6.83 -11.38 14.28
C ASN A 307 -5.54 -11.05 13.55
N ASN A 308 -5.64 -11.00 12.23
CA ASN A 308 -4.53 -10.73 11.30
C ASN A 308 -5.05 -9.92 10.11
N TRP A 309 -4.65 -8.67 10.03
CA TRP A 309 -5.09 -7.76 8.98
C TRP A 309 -4.59 -8.15 7.58
N LEU A 310 -3.56 -8.99 7.48
CA LEU A 310 -3.10 -9.54 6.19
C LEU A 310 -3.98 -10.69 5.70
N PHE A 311 -4.84 -11.25 6.54
CA PHE A 311 -5.74 -12.34 6.16
C PHE A 311 -6.94 -11.84 5.35
N THR A 312 -6.99 -12.14 4.06
CA THR A 312 -8.02 -11.71 3.13
C THR A 312 -9.20 -12.69 2.99
N LYS A 313 -9.19 -13.78 3.75
CA LYS A 313 -10.17 -14.90 3.67
C LYS A 313 -10.16 -15.62 2.31
N GLY A 314 -9.10 -15.47 1.54
CA GLY A 314 -8.86 -16.12 0.26
C GLY A 314 -7.56 -16.91 0.25
N TYR A 315 -7.36 -17.73 -0.79
CA TYR A 315 -6.05 -18.28 -1.09
C TYR A 315 -5.15 -17.17 -1.62
N GLU A 316 -3.99 -16.98 -1.00
CA GLU A 316 -3.07 -15.89 -1.38
C GLU A 316 -1.62 -16.35 -1.36
N TRP A 317 -0.88 -16.09 -2.41
CA TRP A 317 0.53 -16.42 -2.50
C TRP A 317 1.38 -15.57 -1.55
N THR A 318 2.39 -16.21 -0.97
CA THR A 318 3.52 -15.53 -0.34
C THR A 318 4.78 -15.70 -1.20
N MET A 319 5.81 -14.94 -0.90
CA MET A 319 7.10 -15.06 -1.56
C MET A 319 7.92 -16.26 -1.09
N THR A 320 7.58 -16.79 0.08
CA THR A 320 8.30 -17.85 0.76
C THR A 320 8.06 -19.19 0.07
N ALA A 321 9.12 -19.97 -0.17
CA ALA A 321 9.02 -21.31 -0.70
C ALA A 321 9.04 -22.36 0.43
N TYR A 322 8.14 -23.35 0.35
CA TYR A 322 8.18 -24.53 1.21
C TYR A 322 9.26 -25.51 0.77
N SER A 323 9.32 -25.77 -0.53
CA SER A 323 10.31 -26.64 -1.18
C SER A 323 10.65 -26.06 -2.56
N SER A 324 11.50 -26.72 -3.31
CA SER A 324 11.81 -26.31 -4.71
C SER A 324 10.61 -26.30 -5.65
N SER A 325 9.50 -26.94 -5.27
CA SER A 325 8.31 -27.11 -6.12
C SER A 325 7.04 -26.49 -5.55
N TYR A 326 7.02 -26.15 -4.26
CA TYR A 326 5.82 -25.73 -3.55
C TYR A 326 6.04 -24.37 -2.87
N PRO A 327 5.52 -23.26 -3.43
CA PRO A 327 5.46 -22.00 -2.72
C PRO A 327 4.48 -22.08 -1.54
N VAL A 328 4.72 -21.25 -0.53
CA VAL A 328 3.80 -21.10 0.63
C VAL A 328 2.68 -20.15 0.24
N TYR A 329 1.47 -20.47 0.69
CA TYR A 329 0.29 -19.62 0.55
C TYR A 329 -0.51 -19.56 1.85
N VAL A 330 -1.31 -18.50 1.99
CA VAL A 330 -2.34 -18.39 3.04
C VAL A 330 -3.59 -19.11 2.54
N ASN A 331 -4.16 -20.01 3.36
CA ASN A 331 -5.36 -20.75 3.01
C ASN A 331 -6.65 -20.05 3.50
N LEU A 332 -7.81 -20.58 3.13
CA LEU A 332 -9.14 -20.03 3.49
C LEU A 332 -9.40 -19.92 5.00
N THR A 333 -8.68 -20.68 5.81
CA THR A 333 -8.82 -20.65 7.29
C THR A 333 -7.81 -19.73 7.94
N GLY A 334 -6.90 -19.11 7.18
CA GLY A 334 -5.84 -18.23 7.66
C GLY A 334 -4.55 -18.94 8.07
N GLY A 335 -4.47 -20.25 7.88
CA GLY A 335 -3.23 -21.01 8.08
C GLY A 335 -2.29 -20.86 6.88
N LEU A 336 -0.99 -21.05 7.12
CA LEU A 336 -0.02 -21.20 6.05
C LEU A 336 0.01 -22.66 5.58
N ASN A 337 0.08 -22.86 4.28
CA ASN A 337 0.20 -24.17 3.65
C ASN A 337 1.06 -24.05 2.39
N SER A 338 1.36 -25.16 1.73
CA SER A 338 2.12 -25.18 0.45
C SER A 338 1.31 -25.86 -0.63
N HIS A 339 1.50 -25.43 -1.87
CA HIS A 339 0.79 -25.98 -3.02
C HIS A 339 1.65 -25.92 -4.27
N ASN A 340 1.27 -26.71 -5.29
CA ASN A 340 1.90 -26.67 -6.60
C ASN A 340 1.88 -25.25 -7.18
N ALA A 341 3.01 -24.80 -7.70
CA ALA A 341 3.23 -23.45 -8.21
C ALA A 341 2.30 -23.07 -9.39
N TYR A 342 1.78 -24.02 -10.14
CA TYR A 342 0.85 -23.78 -11.25
C TYR A 342 -0.58 -23.49 -10.81
N ARG A 343 -0.93 -23.64 -9.54
CA ARG A 343 -2.25 -23.29 -9.02
C ARG A 343 -2.43 -21.78 -8.95
N GLY A 344 -3.69 -21.32 -9.11
CA GLY A 344 -4.01 -19.91 -8.99
C GLY A 344 -4.34 -19.53 -7.54
N CYS A 345 -3.65 -18.51 -7.02
CA CYS A 345 -4.01 -17.85 -5.77
C CYS A 345 -4.03 -16.33 -5.97
N ALA A 346 -4.71 -15.62 -5.09
CA ALA A 346 -4.72 -14.16 -5.08
C ALA A 346 -3.30 -13.60 -4.94
N VAL A 347 -3.08 -12.46 -5.57
CA VAL A 347 -1.79 -11.77 -5.61
C VAL A 347 -1.97 -10.34 -5.16
N ARG A 348 -1.24 -9.92 -4.13
CA ARG A 348 -1.11 -8.53 -3.73
C ARG A 348 0.34 -8.08 -3.88
N PRO A 349 0.62 -7.12 -4.79
CA PRO A 349 1.95 -6.56 -4.95
C PRO A 349 2.49 -5.94 -3.67
N VAL A 350 3.76 -6.19 -3.38
CA VAL A 350 4.51 -5.64 -2.25
C VAL A 350 5.72 -4.91 -2.76
N LEU A 351 6.03 -3.77 -2.15
CA LEU A 351 7.22 -2.99 -2.49
C LEU A 351 7.80 -2.29 -1.25
N TYR A 352 9.05 -1.83 -1.39
CA TYR A 352 9.73 -1.01 -0.41
C TYR A 352 9.82 0.43 -0.88
N LEU A 353 9.54 1.36 0.03
CA LEU A 353 9.65 2.79 -0.25
C LEU A 353 11.04 3.32 0.12
N LYS A 354 11.49 4.34 -0.61
CA LYS A 354 12.73 5.07 -0.31
C LYS A 354 12.67 5.74 1.06
N SER A 355 13.81 5.95 1.67
CA SER A 355 13.93 6.55 3.01
C SER A 355 13.53 8.03 3.07
N ASN A 356 13.53 8.73 1.94
CA ASN A 356 13.13 10.14 1.81
C ASN A 356 11.67 10.33 1.37
N VAL A 357 10.80 9.37 1.70
CA VAL A 357 9.35 9.53 1.57
C VAL A 357 8.80 10.15 2.85
N TYR A 358 7.99 11.20 2.69
CA TYR A 358 7.39 11.98 3.77
C TYR A 358 5.89 11.77 3.82
N VAL A 359 5.33 11.79 5.03
CA VAL A 359 3.88 11.90 5.27
C VAL A 359 3.54 13.38 5.27
N ILE A 360 2.60 13.77 4.41
CA ILE A 360 2.12 15.14 4.33
C ILE A 360 0.74 15.33 4.94
N SER A 361 -0.04 14.27 5.11
CA SER A 361 -1.39 14.29 5.69
C SER A 361 -1.85 12.90 6.05
N GLY A 362 -2.95 12.78 6.79
CA GLY A 362 -3.59 11.52 7.15
C GLY A 362 -3.08 10.94 8.47
N ASP A 363 -3.87 10.01 9.04
CA ASP A 363 -3.62 9.35 10.32
C ASP A 363 -3.45 7.82 10.20
N GLY A 364 -3.49 7.32 8.96
CA GLY A 364 -3.35 5.90 8.65
C GLY A 364 -4.63 5.09 8.81
N SER A 365 -5.76 5.71 9.16
CA SER A 365 -7.07 5.05 9.12
C SER A 365 -7.52 4.82 7.66
N GLU A 366 -8.47 3.91 7.45
CA GLU A 366 -9.01 3.64 6.12
C GLU A 366 -9.68 4.88 5.49
N GLY A 367 -10.39 5.66 6.30
CA GLY A 367 -11.05 6.89 5.85
C GLY A 367 -10.09 8.06 5.63
N ASN A 368 -8.91 8.04 6.27
CA ASN A 368 -7.90 9.08 6.19
C ASN A 368 -6.49 8.47 6.12
N PRO A 369 -6.16 7.73 5.04
CA PRO A 369 -4.88 7.07 4.88
C PRO A 369 -3.73 8.09 4.81
N TYR A 370 -2.53 7.68 5.22
CA TYR A 370 -1.33 8.50 5.05
C TYR A 370 -1.16 8.93 3.59
N LYS A 371 -1.09 10.23 3.35
CA LYS A 371 -0.74 10.83 2.07
C LYS A 371 0.74 11.11 2.05
N ILE A 372 1.43 10.71 1.01
CA ILE A 372 2.90 10.72 0.97
C ILE A 372 3.44 11.45 -0.24
N MET A 373 4.64 12.03 -0.07
CA MET A 373 5.43 12.64 -1.15
C MET A 373 6.90 12.24 -1.02
N LEU A 374 7.58 12.22 -2.17
CA LEU A 374 9.04 12.09 -2.24
C LEU A 374 9.68 13.46 -1.95
N GLY A 375 10.72 13.44 -1.11
CA GLY A 375 11.53 14.62 -0.80
C GLY A 375 12.84 14.70 -1.55
#